data_bf50426518abec459aef39d0692b4906
#
_entry.id   bf50426518abec459aef39d0692b4906
#
_cell.length_a   1.000
_cell.length_b   1.000
_cell.length_c   1.000
_cell.angle_alpha   90.00
_cell.angle_beta   90.00
_cell.angle_gamma   90.00
#
_symmetry.space_group_name_H-M   'P 1'
#
loop_
_entity.id
_entity.type
_entity.pdbx_description
1 polymer ?
#
loop_
_entity_poly.entity_id
_entity_poly.type
_entity_poly.pdbx_seq_one_letter_code
_entity_poly.pdbx_strand_id
1 'polypeptide(L)'
;WALDQETGEAKTGYEKIEAIQAKQEPVVAPVKPVTIVSSLEMAQKALACIKKDTDQQPFLVQQNIESIFEFAVSPGVANKMITPQQMHTLAEVVGEKGTLEYTPDHRFHVKIPTDSPEAIVDSLREADLLVLPMGDVLNLKACDFCYGEKAESIPYAEEIMSTLGGMKLPKELHIGFNGCGMACYRAVFDDIGIVYRKKKFDVFLGAKPVGRTAHAAQPIVEGLEPAQLMPLLEQIVKQYKENAHPNERLFKYFKRVKKIGNFHYQDMSCKIKIEEAPCGD
;
A
#
# COMPACT_ATOMS: atom_id res chain seq x y z
N TRP A 1 19.41 -11.70 -19.37
CA TRP A 1 20.54 -12.45 -19.84
C TRP A 1 21.09 -11.76 -21.09
N ALA A 2 22.28 -11.17 -21.02
CA ALA A 2 22.97 -10.65 -22.18
C ALA A 2 24.10 -11.62 -22.52
N LEU A 3 24.15 -12.05 -23.78
CA LEU A 3 25.25 -12.87 -24.32
C LEU A 3 26.44 -11.97 -24.63
N ASP A 4 27.64 -12.47 -24.39
CA ASP A 4 28.86 -11.85 -24.89
C ASP A 4 28.87 -11.96 -26.42
N GLN A 5 29.10 -10.85 -27.13
CA GLN A 5 29.03 -10.82 -28.58
C GLN A 5 30.21 -11.54 -29.26
N GLU A 6 31.32 -11.77 -28.54
CA GLU A 6 32.51 -12.46 -29.10
C GLU A 6 32.56 -13.95 -28.72
N THR A 7 32.10 -14.33 -27.52
CA THR A 7 32.20 -15.71 -27.02
C THR A 7 30.89 -16.46 -27.03
N GLY A 8 29.75 -15.78 -27.10
CA GLY A 8 28.41 -16.38 -27.05
C GLY A 8 27.99 -16.89 -25.66
N GLU A 9 28.76 -16.60 -24.61
CA GLU A 9 28.48 -17.03 -23.24
C GLU A 9 27.60 -16.01 -22.50
N ALA A 10 26.77 -16.50 -21.56
CA ALA A 10 25.90 -15.66 -20.76
C ALA A 10 26.69 -14.94 -19.65
N LYS A 11 26.70 -13.60 -19.67
CA LYS A 11 27.32 -12.81 -18.58
C LYS A 11 26.45 -12.83 -17.33
N THR A 12 27.08 -13.09 -16.19
CA THR A 12 26.40 -13.01 -14.89
C THR A 12 26.08 -11.56 -14.52
N GLY A 13 25.02 -11.33 -13.74
CA GLY A 13 24.61 -9.98 -13.35
C GLY A 13 25.69 -9.19 -12.58
N TYR A 14 26.63 -9.87 -11.94
CA TYR A 14 27.76 -9.27 -11.19
C TYR A 14 28.78 -8.60 -12.12
N GLU A 15 29.18 -9.26 -13.23
CA GLU A 15 30.11 -8.70 -14.19
C GLU A 15 29.59 -7.42 -14.86
N LYS A 16 28.27 -7.32 -14.99
CA LYS A 16 27.61 -6.14 -15.55
C LYS A 16 27.66 -4.95 -14.59
N ILE A 17 27.61 -5.18 -13.28
CA ILE A 17 27.72 -4.14 -12.25
C ILE A 17 29.15 -3.61 -12.17
N GLU A 18 30.16 -4.46 -12.20
CA GLU A 18 31.57 -4.06 -12.21
C GLU A 18 31.93 -3.25 -13.48
N ALA A 19 31.42 -3.65 -14.64
CA ALA A 19 31.63 -2.91 -15.89
C ALA A 19 30.97 -1.53 -15.90
N ILE A 20 29.85 -1.35 -15.19
CA ILE A 20 29.20 -0.06 -15.02
C ILE A 20 29.95 0.82 -14.01
N GLN A 21 30.46 0.25 -12.93
CA GLN A 21 31.24 0.96 -11.93
C GLN A 21 32.61 1.40 -12.44
N ALA A 22 33.26 0.61 -13.28
CA ALA A 22 34.53 0.96 -13.92
C ALA A 22 34.44 2.12 -14.94
N LYS A 23 33.25 2.46 -15.42
CA LYS A 23 33.00 3.58 -16.34
C LYS A 23 32.65 4.90 -15.65
N GLN A 24 32.43 4.89 -14.35
CA GLN A 24 32.19 6.09 -13.55
C GLN A 24 33.48 6.48 -12.83
N GLU A 25 34.33 7.24 -13.49
CA GLU A 25 35.38 7.99 -12.77
C GLU A 25 34.69 8.98 -11.85
N PRO A 26 35.06 9.03 -10.54
CA PRO A 26 34.50 10.03 -9.65
C PRO A 26 34.94 11.41 -10.12
N VAL A 27 34.03 12.20 -10.65
CA VAL A 27 34.23 13.62 -10.88
C VAL A 27 34.28 14.28 -9.51
N VAL A 28 35.46 14.31 -8.93
CA VAL A 28 35.73 15.10 -7.73
C VAL A 28 35.80 16.57 -8.18
N ALA A 29 34.67 17.28 -8.03
CA ALA A 29 34.71 18.73 -8.16
C ALA A 29 35.72 19.33 -7.15
N PRO A 30 36.57 20.28 -7.56
CA PRO A 30 37.55 20.88 -6.66
C PRO A 30 36.80 21.53 -5.50
N VAL A 31 37.02 21.01 -4.30
CA VAL A 31 36.49 21.58 -3.06
C VAL A 31 37.20 22.91 -2.86
N LYS A 32 36.47 24.02 -3.02
CA LYS A 32 36.99 25.33 -2.66
C LYS A 32 37.31 25.35 -1.16
N PRO A 33 38.46 25.89 -0.74
CA PRO A 33 38.78 25.96 0.68
C PRO A 33 37.68 26.73 1.42
N VAL A 34 37.08 26.10 2.41
CA VAL A 34 36.09 26.72 3.29
C VAL A 34 36.87 27.61 4.26
N THR A 35 36.79 28.92 4.08
CA THR A 35 37.33 29.88 5.05
C THR A 35 36.40 29.84 6.27
N ILE A 36 36.92 29.38 7.40
CA ILE A 36 36.22 29.44 8.68
C ILE A 36 36.16 30.89 9.12
N VAL A 37 35.03 31.53 8.91
CA VAL A 37 34.75 32.89 9.42
C VAL A 37 34.26 32.76 10.85
N SER A 38 34.76 33.63 11.75
CA SER A 38 34.33 33.58 13.15
C SER A 38 32.83 33.78 13.28
N SER A 39 32.21 33.16 14.27
CA SER A 39 30.74 33.21 14.50
C SER A 39 30.23 34.66 14.62
N LEU A 40 31.07 35.57 15.08
CA LEU A 40 30.77 37.00 15.22
C LEU A 40 30.66 37.71 13.87
N GLU A 41 31.57 37.41 12.92
CA GLU A 41 31.54 37.97 11.57
C GLU A 41 30.38 37.46 10.74
N MET A 42 30.00 36.20 10.92
CA MET A 42 28.78 35.64 10.28
C MET A 42 27.50 36.30 10.81
N ALA A 43 27.41 36.50 12.12
CA ALA A 43 26.27 37.19 12.72
C ALA A 43 26.19 38.67 12.27
N GLN A 44 27.31 39.37 12.16
CA GLN A 44 27.35 40.75 11.66
C GLN A 44 26.97 40.84 10.17
N LYS A 45 27.43 39.91 9.32
CA LYS A 45 27.01 39.81 7.91
C LYS A 45 25.54 39.47 7.76
N ALA A 46 25.00 38.53 8.56
CA ALA A 46 23.58 38.20 8.57
C ALA A 46 22.72 39.41 8.98
N LEU A 47 23.14 40.17 10.02
CA LEU A 47 22.43 41.39 10.45
C LEU A 47 22.50 42.51 9.40
N ALA A 48 23.59 42.62 8.64
CA ALA A 48 23.71 43.58 7.56
C ALA A 48 22.84 43.24 6.34
N CYS A 49 22.64 41.94 6.06
CA CYS A 49 21.68 41.48 5.06
C CYS A 49 20.24 41.79 5.50
N ILE A 50 19.88 41.50 6.74
CA ILE A 50 18.52 41.75 7.26
C ILE A 50 18.16 43.23 7.23
N LYS A 51 19.13 44.15 7.46
CA LYS A 51 18.90 45.59 7.38
C LYS A 51 18.73 46.13 5.95
N LYS A 52 19.23 45.42 4.92
CA LYS A 52 19.01 45.79 3.52
C LYS A 52 17.67 45.38 2.97
N ASP A 53 17.03 44.35 3.55
CA ASP A 53 15.78 43.83 3.07
C ASP A 53 14.54 44.49 3.72
N THR A 54 14.74 45.44 4.67
CA THR A 54 13.60 46.12 5.35
C THR A 54 12.94 47.19 4.52
N ASP A 55 13.53 47.62 3.40
CA ASP A 55 12.94 48.62 2.50
C ASP A 55 12.25 48.05 1.25
N GLN A 56 12.29 46.71 1.07
CA GLN A 56 11.45 46.02 0.11
C GLN A 56 10.25 45.47 0.85
N GLN A 57 9.03 45.91 0.45
CA GLN A 57 7.80 45.27 0.87
C GLN A 57 7.96 43.73 0.76
N PRO A 58 7.52 42.98 1.78
CA PRO A 58 7.61 41.53 1.68
C PRO A 58 6.86 41.12 0.43
N PHE A 59 7.59 40.60 -0.55
CA PHE A 59 7.01 39.85 -1.63
C PHE A 59 6.30 38.68 -0.94
N LEU A 60 5.02 38.85 -0.66
CA LEU A 60 4.13 37.76 -0.40
C LEU A 60 4.09 36.98 -1.72
N VAL A 61 5.03 36.08 -1.89
CA VAL A 61 4.87 34.94 -2.78
C VAL A 61 3.63 34.23 -2.23
N GLN A 62 2.48 34.58 -2.77
CA GLN A 62 1.32 33.69 -2.69
C GLN A 62 1.80 32.43 -3.42
N GLN A 63 2.42 31.54 -2.68
CA GLN A 63 2.50 30.15 -3.08
C GLN A 63 1.03 29.72 -3.12
N ASN A 64 0.45 29.68 -4.31
CA ASN A 64 -0.73 28.86 -4.56
C ASN A 64 -0.25 27.46 -4.24
N ILE A 65 -0.45 27.03 -3.00
CA ILE A 65 -0.28 25.63 -2.59
C ILE A 65 -1.49 24.96 -3.21
N GLU A 66 -1.34 24.54 -4.47
CA GLU A 66 -2.31 23.66 -5.12
C GLU A 66 -2.46 22.46 -4.17
N SER A 67 -3.66 22.21 -3.70
CA SER A 67 -3.91 21.07 -2.81
C SER A 67 -3.66 19.79 -3.60
N ILE A 68 -2.84 18.89 -3.04
CA ILE A 68 -2.59 17.59 -3.67
C ILE A 68 -3.72 16.65 -3.26
N PHE A 69 -4.48 16.20 -4.24
CA PHE A 69 -5.50 15.17 -4.06
C PHE A 69 -4.89 13.78 -4.29
N GLU A 70 -4.95 12.93 -3.27
CA GLU A 70 -4.41 11.57 -3.30
C GLU A 70 -5.53 10.54 -3.18
N PHE A 71 -5.56 9.57 -4.10
CA PHE A 71 -6.57 8.51 -4.14
C PHE A 71 -6.05 7.28 -4.86
N ALA A 72 -6.77 6.16 -4.73
CA ALA A 72 -6.47 4.94 -5.47
C ALA A 72 -7.55 4.67 -6.51
N VAL A 73 -7.15 4.13 -7.66
CA VAL A 73 -8.04 3.78 -8.78
C VAL A 73 -7.89 2.30 -9.11
N SER A 74 -9.02 1.63 -9.34
CA SER A 74 -9.08 0.23 -9.73
C SER A 74 -10.14 0.04 -10.83
N PRO A 75 -9.96 -0.91 -11.77
CA PRO A 75 -11.00 -1.24 -12.75
C PRO A 75 -12.24 -1.91 -12.14
N GLY A 76 -12.20 -2.27 -10.86
CA GLY A 76 -13.33 -2.85 -10.14
C GLY A 76 -12.89 -3.78 -9.02
N VAL A 77 -13.85 -4.36 -8.32
CA VAL A 77 -13.58 -5.33 -7.25
C VAL A 77 -13.15 -6.68 -7.81
N ALA A 78 -13.95 -7.23 -8.74
CA ALA A 78 -13.71 -8.52 -9.39
C ALA A 78 -12.84 -8.39 -10.65
N ASN A 79 -12.99 -7.29 -11.39
CA ASN A 79 -12.27 -7.04 -12.63
C ASN A 79 -10.88 -6.49 -12.35
N LYS A 80 -9.85 -7.15 -12.90
CA LYS A 80 -8.45 -6.72 -12.83
C LYS A 80 -7.93 -6.21 -14.19
N MET A 81 -8.76 -6.28 -15.22
CA MET A 81 -8.41 -5.82 -16.56
C MET A 81 -8.84 -4.37 -16.74
N ILE A 82 -7.90 -3.51 -17.08
CA ILE A 82 -8.17 -2.14 -17.47
C ILE A 82 -8.24 -2.06 -18.99
N THR A 83 -9.26 -1.41 -19.52
CA THR A 83 -9.41 -1.19 -20.95
C THR A 83 -8.49 -0.06 -21.42
N PRO A 84 -8.12 -0.04 -22.72
CA PRO A 84 -7.36 1.09 -23.28
C PRO A 84 -8.07 2.45 -23.07
N GLN A 85 -9.39 2.48 -23.14
CA GLN A 85 -10.18 3.70 -22.91
C GLN A 85 -10.08 4.16 -21.45
N GLN A 86 -10.20 3.25 -20.48
CA GLN A 86 -10.03 3.57 -19.07
C GLN A 86 -8.61 4.08 -18.76
N MET A 87 -7.59 3.47 -19.39
CA MET A 87 -6.22 3.93 -19.24
C MET A 87 -6.02 5.33 -19.85
N HIS A 88 -6.65 5.61 -20.98
CA HIS A 88 -6.60 6.92 -21.61
C HIS A 88 -7.25 7.99 -20.72
N THR A 89 -8.48 7.74 -20.24
CA THR A 89 -9.16 8.64 -19.31
C THR A 89 -8.34 8.89 -18.05
N LEU A 90 -7.73 7.83 -17.49
CA LEU A 90 -6.87 7.96 -16.31
C LEU A 90 -5.65 8.85 -16.61
N ALA A 91 -5.02 8.67 -17.76
CA ALA A 91 -3.86 9.47 -18.16
C ALA A 91 -4.23 10.95 -18.40
N GLU A 92 -5.38 11.21 -19.05
CA GLU A 92 -5.88 12.58 -19.27
C GLU A 92 -6.18 13.30 -17.96
N VAL A 93 -6.87 12.62 -17.03
CA VAL A 93 -7.24 13.18 -15.73
C VAL A 93 -6.00 13.48 -14.88
N VAL A 94 -5.01 12.60 -14.91
CA VAL A 94 -3.76 12.80 -14.15
C VAL A 94 -2.90 13.93 -14.74
N GLY A 95 -2.89 14.05 -16.06
CA GLY A 95 -2.14 15.08 -16.77
C GLY A 95 -0.62 15.05 -16.51
N GLU A 96 0.08 16.08 -16.95
CA GLU A 96 1.55 16.16 -16.83
C GLU A 96 2.04 16.45 -15.41
N LYS A 97 1.23 17.09 -14.57
CA LYS A 97 1.59 17.47 -13.20
C LYS A 97 1.29 16.39 -12.17
N GLY A 98 0.45 15.42 -12.50
CA GLY A 98 0.09 14.32 -11.62
C GLY A 98 1.09 13.17 -11.68
N THR A 99 0.92 12.22 -10.76
CA THR A 99 1.71 10.99 -10.73
C THR A 99 0.84 9.75 -10.62
N LEU A 100 1.27 8.68 -11.26
CA LEU A 100 0.66 7.35 -11.23
C LEU A 100 1.68 6.34 -10.71
N GLU A 101 1.29 5.57 -9.70
CA GLU A 101 2.07 4.44 -9.19
C GLU A 101 1.22 3.17 -9.27
N TYR A 102 1.67 2.16 -10.01
CA TYR A 102 1.02 0.85 -10.03
C TYR A 102 1.43 0.03 -8.81
N THR A 103 0.45 -0.45 -8.05
CA THR A 103 0.68 -1.15 -6.79
C THR A 103 0.51 -2.67 -6.92
N PRO A 104 1.13 -3.47 -6.02
CA PRO A 104 0.93 -4.92 -6.00
C PRO A 104 -0.51 -5.37 -5.78
N ASP A 105 -1.38 -4.47 -5.30
CA ASP A 105 -2.81 -4.74 -5.08
C ASP A 105 -3.68 -4.50 -6.31
N HIS A 106 -3.07 -4.41 -7.50
CA HIS A 106 -3.74 -4.16 -8.78
C HIS A 106 -4.52 -2.85 -8.82
N ARG A 107 -3.97 -1.79 -8.22
CA ARG A 107 -4.50 -0.43 -8.19
C ARG A 107 -3.47 0.56 -8.67
N PHE A 108 -3.94 1.72 -9.11
CA PHE A 108 -3.10 2.88 -9.34
C PHE A 108 -3.25 3.84 -8.17
N HIS A 109 -2.16 4.16 -7.49
CA HIS A 109 -2.11 5.31 -6.60
C HIS A 109 -1.89 6.57 -7.44
N VAL A 110 -2.75 7.54 -7.23
CA VAL A 110 -2.82 8.77 -8.01
C VAL A 110 -2.62 9.95 -7.09
N LYS A 111 -1.77 10.89 -7.53
CA LYS A 111 -1.57 12.18 -6.85
C LYS A 111 -1.68 13.27 -7.89
N ILE A 112 -2.62 14.19 -7.71
CA ILE A 112 -2.90 15.28 -8.65
C ILE A 112 -2.98 16.59 -7.88
N PRO A 113 -2.23 17.63 -8.25
CA PRO A 113 -2.49 18.99 -7.77
C PRO A 113 -3.79 19.48 -8.40
N THR A 114 -4.81 19.76 -7.58
CA THR A 114 -6.12 20.19 -8.05
C THR A 114 -6.90 20.97 -7.01
N ASP A 115 -7.74 21.87 -7.49
CA ASP A 115 -8.72 22.61 -6.68
C ASP A 115 -10.15 22.03 -6.83
N SER A 116 -10.33 21.02 -7.71
CA SER A 116 -11.62 20.42 -8.04
C SER A 116 -11.59 18.89 -8.00
N PRO A 117 -11.40 18.27 -6.83
CA PRO A 117 -11.30 16.82 -6.69
C PRO A 117 -12.59 16.09 -7.11
N GLU A 118 -13.75 16.69 -6.92
CA GLU A 118 -15.05 16.10 -7.30
C GLU A 118 -15.13 15.82 -8.81
N ALA A 119 -14.74 16.79 -9.64
CA ALA A 119 -14.77 16.64 -11.09
C ALA A 119 -13.86 15.49 -11.58
N ILE A 120 -12.72 15.30 -10.92
CA ILE A 120 -11.80 14.18 -11.18
C ILE A 120 -12.47 12.84 -10.85
N VAL A 121 -13.09 12.75 -9.68
CA VAL A 121 -13.78 11.54 -9.24
C VAL A 121 -14.93 11.19 -10.17
N ASP A 122 -15.71 12.18 -10.60
CA ASP A 122 -16.85 11.98 -11.50
C ASP A 122 -16.39 11.48 -12.87
N SER A 123 -15.36 12.11 -13.48
CA SER A 123 -14.79 11.65 -14.76
C SER A 123 -14.27 10.21 -14.72
N LEU A 124 -13.64 9.79 -13.62
CA LEU A 124 -13.16 8.43 -13.45
C LEU A 124 -14.31 7.43 -13.26
N ARG A 125 -15.36 7.82 -12.54
CA ARG A 125 -16.57 7.00 -12.36
C ARG A 125 -17.36 6.83 -13.65
N GLU A 126 -17.46 7.87 -14.48
CA GLU A 126 -18.05 7.79 -15.82
C GLU A 126 -17.32 6.81 -16.74
N ALA A 127 -16.02 6.60 -16.50
CA ALA A 127 -15.21 5.60 -17.19
C ALA A 127 -15.27 4.19 -16.54
N ASP A 128 -16.23 3.94 -15.64
CA ASP A 128 -16.34 2.68 -14.87
C ASP A 128 -15.08 2.34 -14.06
N LEU A 129 -14.41 3.37 -13.52
CA LEU A 129 -13.28 3.19 -12.62
C LEU A 129 -13.71 3.38 -11.16
N LEU A 130 -13.28 2.47 -10.31
CA LEU A 130 -13.52 2.54 -8.87
C LEU A 130 -12.48 3.48 -8.24
N VAL A 131 -12.95 4.56 -7.64
CA VAL A 131 -12.11 5.53 -6.92
C VAL A 131 -12.22 5.28 -5.41
N LEU A 132 -11.09 5.11 -4.77
CA LEU A 132 -10.98 4.73 -3.36
C LEU A 132 -10.12 5.73 -2.60
N PRO A 133 -10.47 6.05 -1.34
CA PRO A 133 -9.62 6.87 -0.50
C PRO A 133 -8.32 6.13 -0.16
N MET A 134 -7.25 6.90 0.06
CA MET A 134 -5.96 6.42 0.54
C MET A 134 -5.76 6.71 2.04
N GLY A 135 -4.75 6.06 2.62
CA GLY A 135 -4.36 6.25 4.02
C GLY A 135 -4.88 5.15 4.95
N ASP A 136 -5.19 5.53 6.19
CA ASP A 136 -5.64 4.58 7.22
C ASP A 136 -7.12 4.23 7.04
N VAL A 137 -7.40 3.44 5.99
CA VAL A 137 -8.74 2.99 5.59
C VAL A 137 -8.82 1.49 5.42
N LEU A 138 -10.04 0.98 5.34
CA LEU A 138 -10.29 -0.41 5.00
C LEU A 138 -10.17 -0.62 3.49
N ASN A 139 -9.33 -1.55 3.10
CA ASN A 139 -9.10 -1.97 1.73
C ASN A 139 -9.51 -3.42 1.51
N LEU A 140 -10.24 -3.69 0.45
CA LEU A 140 -10.55 -5.05 -0.01
C LEU A 140 -9.62 -5.43 -1.17
N LYS A 141 -8.97 -6.58 -1.04
CA LYS A 141 -8.17 -7.23 -2.07
C LYS A 141 -8.83 -8.54 -2.48
N ALA A 142 -9.66 -8.49 -3.50
CA ALA A 142 -10.29 -9.68 -4.04
C ALA A 142 -9.42 -10.34 -5.12
N CYS A 143 -9.57 -11.63 -5.34
CA CYS A 143 -8.97 -12.34 -6.47
C CYS A 143 -9.62 -11.93 -7.80
N ASP A 144 -9.10 -12.45 -8.93
CA ASP A 144 -9.67 -12.25 -10.28
C ASP A 144 -10.85 -13.17 -10.60
N PHE A 145 -11.25 -14.00 -9.65
CA PHE A 145 -12.31 -14.99 -9.80
C PHE A 145 -12.15 -15.88 -11.05
N CYS A 146 -10.90 -16.15 -11.44
CA CYS A 146 -10.53 -16.88 -12.65
C CYS A 146 -11.22 -16.32 -13.90
N TYR A 147 -11.21 -15.00 -14.06
CA TYR A 147 -11.86 -14.28 -15.16
C TYR A 147 -13.34 -14.61 -15.36
N GLY A 148 -14.04 -14.81 -14.25
CA GLY A 148 -15.49 -15.09 -14.24
C GLY A 148 -15.86 -16.56 -14.08
N GLU A 149 -14.94 -17.51 -14.17
CA GLU A 149 -15.26 -18.94 -13.90
C GLU A 149 -15.74 -19.20 -12.46
N LYS A 150 -15.34 -18.34 -11.52
CA LYS A 150 -15.73 -18.40 -10.09
C LYS A 150 -16.65 -17.24 -9.71
N ALA A 151 -17.56 -16.85 -10.62
CA ALA A 151 -18.45 -15.70 -10.46
C ALA A 151 -19.40 -15.81 -9.26
N GLU A 152 -19.71 -17.02 -8.79
CA GLU A 152 -20.69 -17.25 -7.71
C GLU A 152 -20.38 -16.46 -6.42
N SER A 153 -19.11 -16.16 -6.17
CA SER A 153 -18.68 -15.43 -4.96
C SER A 153 -18.45 -13.93 -5.17
N ILE A 154 -18.54 -13.43 -6.41
CA ILE A 154 -18.34 -12.01 -6.73
C ILE A 154 -19.29 -11.09 -5.94
N PRO A 155 -20.61 -11.34 -5.86
CA PRO A 155 -21.55 -10.47 -5.17
C PRO A 155 -21.16 -10.18 -3.71
N TYR A 156 -20.57 -11.17 -3.03
CA TYR A 156 -20.13 -11.00 -1.64
C TYR A 156 -18.90 -10.07 -1.52
N ALA A 157 -17.97 -10.14 -2.48
CA ALA A 157 -16.83 -9.23 -2.51
C ALA A 157 -17.28 -7.79 -2.82
N GLU A 158 -18.26 -7.63 -3.70
CA GLU A 158 -18.86 -6.32 -4.02
C GLU A 158 -19.63 -5.75 -2.83
N GLU A 159 -20.39 -6.58 -2.11
CA GLU A 159 -21.10 -6.19 -0.89
C GLU A 159 -20.10 -5.72 0.20
N ILE A 160 -19.03 -6.46 0.44
CA ILE A 160 -17.97 -6.07 1.39
C ILE A 160 -17.38 -4.71 0.98
N MET A 161 -17.08 -4.52 -0.31
CA MET A 161 -16.49 -3.28 -0.80
C MET A 161 -17.45 -2.10 -0.67
N SER A 162 -18.72 -2.27 -1.02
CA SER A 162 -19.72 -1.20 -0.95
C SER A 162 -20.06 -0.81 0.49
N THR A 163 -19.99 -1.76 1.43
CA THR A 163 -20.39 -1.53 2.83
C THR A 163 -19.22 -1.06 3.70
N LEU A 164 -18.05 -1.67 3.53
CA LEU A 164 -16.89 -1.45 4.40
C LEU A 164 -15.72 -0.73 3.73
N GLY A 165 -15.64 -0.78 2.39
CA GLY A 165 -14.53 -0.19 1.63
C GLY A 165 -14.35 1.30 1.89
N GLY A 166 -13.11 1.73 2.08
CA GLY A 166 -12.77 3.13 2.35
C GLY A 166 -13.12 3.65 3.74
N MET A 167 -13.64 2.81 4.64
CA MET A 167 -13.93 3.21 6.02
C MET A 167 -12.65 3.65 6.74
N LYS A 168 -12.67 4.84 7.36
CA LYS A 168 -11.56 5.34 8.18
C LYS A 168 -11.37 4.50 9.43
N LEU A 169 -10.14 4.10 9.69
CA LEU A 169 -9.73 3.20 10.77
C LEU A 169 -8.51 3.78 11.52
N PRO A 170 -8.19 3.29 12.73
CA PRO A 170 -6.99 3.68 13.47
C PRO A 170 -5.68 3.37 12.75
N LYS A 171 -5.67 2.33 11.91
CA LYS A 171 -4.63 1.96 10.96
C LYS A 171 -5.24 1.22 9.78
N GLU A 172 -4.60 1.35 8.61
CA GLU A 172 -4.97 0.62 7.41
C GLU A 172 -5.23 -0.86 7.69
N LEU A 173 -6.34 -1.38 7.16
CA LEU A 173 -6.78 -2.76 7.31
C LEU A 173 -7.06 -3.36 5.94
N HIS A 174 -6.50 -4.54 5.69
CA HIS A 174 -6.68 -5.28 4.45
C HIS A 174 -7.59 -6.49 4.66
N ILE A 175 -8.68 -6.55 3.89
CA ILE A 175 -9.48 -7.76 3.75
C ILE A 175 -9.02 -8.46 2.46
N GLY A 176 -8.52 -9.69 2.57
CA GLY A 176 -8.23 -10.54 1.45
C GLY A 176 -9.41 -11.45 1.13
N PHE A 177 -9.88 -11.48 -0.12
CA PHE A 177 -11.00 -12.32 -0.55
C PHE A 177 -10.59 -13.25 -1.69
N ASN A 178 -10.73 -14.55 -1.48
CA ASN A 178 -10.51 -15.57 -2.50
C ASN A 178 -11.83 -16.27 -2.85
N GLY A 179 -12.19 -16.25 -4.14
CA GLY A 179 -13.42 -16.81 -4.67
C GLY A 179 -13.45 -18.35 -4.75
N CYS A 180 -12.40 -19.04 -4.30
CA CYS A 180 -12.36 -20.50 -4.22
C CYS A 180 -11.31 -20.99 -3.24
N GLY A 181 -11.37 -22.29 -2.89
CA GLY A 181 -10.46 -22.92 -1.93
C GLY A 181 -8.99 -22.99 -2.35
N MET A 182 -8.64 -22.66 -3.59
CA MET A 182 -7.23 -22.56 -4.03
C MET A 182 -6.49 -21.40 -3.36
N ALA A 183 -7.22 -20.38 -2.91
CA ALA A 183 -6.69 -19.22 -2.18
C ALA A 183 -5.41 -18.60 -2.79
N CYS A 184 -5.32 -18.58 -4.14
CA CYS A 184 -4.11 -18.17 -4.88
C CYS A 184 -3.70 -16.71 -4.68
N TYR A 185 -4.64 -15.82 -4.34
CA TYR A 185 -4.37 -14.42 -3.96
C TYR A 185 -4.00 -14.27 -2.48
N ARG A 186 -3.76 -15.38 -1.79
CA ARG A 186 -3.15 -15.43 -0.47
C ARG A 186 -3.93 -14.65 0.61
N ALA A 187 -5.27 -14.68 0.57
CA ALA A 187 -6.14 -14.00 1.55
C ALA A 187 -5.75 -14.29 3.01
N VAL A 188 -5.24 -15.49 3.30
CA VAL A 188 -4.78 -15.88 4.63
C VAL A 188 -3.59 -15.07 5.17
N PHE A 189 -2.97 -14.22 4.36
CA PHE A 189 -1.89 -13.33 4.77
C PHE A 189 -2.34 -11.86 4.89
N ASP A 190 -3.63 -11.58 4.70
CA ASP A 190 -4.22 -10.27 4.96
C ASP A 190 -4.76 -10.19 6.40
N ASP A 191 -5.04 -8.98 6.89
CA ASP A 191 -5.51 -8.76 8.28
C ASP A 191 -6.77 -9.56 8.58
N ILE A 192 -7.70 -9.62 7.62
CA ILE A 192 -8.86 -10.51 7.60
C ILE A 192 -8.81 -11.28 6.29
N GLY A 193 -8.76 -12.60 6.37
CA GLY A 193 -8.76 -13.49 5.20
C GLY A 193 -10.12 -14.17 5.02
N ILE A 194 -10.63 -14.18 3.78
CA ILE A 194 -11.90 -14.81 3.42
C ILE A 194 -11.66 -15.74 2.25
N VAL A 195 -12.06 -17.00 2.41
CA VAL A 195 -11.96 -18.02 1.35
C VAL A 195 -13.32 -18.65 1.13
N TYR A 196 -13.87 -18.49 -0.08
CA TYR A 196 -15.12 -19.13 -0.47
C TYR A 196 -14.86 -20.59 -0.85
N ARG A 197 -15.57 -21.51 -0.21
CA ARG A 197 -15.42 -22.94 -0.43
C ARG A 197 -16.75 -23.67 -0.17
N LYS A 198 -17.19 -24.51 -1.12
CA LYS A 198 -18.42 -25.31 -0.99
C LYS A 198 -19.66 -24.48 -0.61
N LYS A 199 -19.81 -23.30 -1.23
CA LYS A 199 -20.90 -22.33 -0.98
C LYS A 199 -20.92 -21.74 0.43
N LYS A 200 -19.82 -21.79 1.15
CA LYS A 200 -19.62 -21.26 2.51
C LYS A 200 -18.30 -20.52 2.58
N PHE A 201 -18.03 -19.87 3.68
CA PHE A 201 -16.82 -19.09 3.89
C PHE A 201 -15.95 -19.65 5.02
N ASP A 202 -14.65 -19.76 4.75
CA ASP A 202 -13.65 -19.93 5.79
C ASP A 202 -13.05 -18.54 6.08
N VAL A 203 -13.02 -18.13 7.36
CA VAL A 203 -12.57 -16.80 7.76
C VAL A 203 -11.34 -16.89 8.66
N PHE A 204 -10.36 -16.05 8.38
CA PHE A 204 -9.06 -15.97 9.05
C PHE A 204 -8.86 -14.57 9.61
N LEU A 205 -8.14 -14.43 10.73
CA LEU A 205 -7.98 -13.14 11.42
C LEU A 205 -6.57 -12.95 11.95
N GLY A 206 -6.00 -11.75 11.75
CA GLY A 206 -4.80 -11.30 12.42
C GLY A 206 -3.49 -11.74 11.80
N ALA A 207 -3.37 -11.77 10.47
CA ALA A 207 -2.09 -12.00 9.80
C ALA A 207 -1.07 -10.91 10.11
N LYS A 208 0.18 -11.32 10.09
CA LYS A 208 1.34 -10.42 10.04
C LYS A 208 2.16 -10.76 8.78
N PRO A 209 1.88 -10.11 7.63
CA PRO A 209 2.43 -10.51 6.34
C PRO A 209 3.94 -10.29 6.20
N VAL A 210 4.51 -9.39 6.98
CA VAL A 210 5.92 -8.96 6.83
C VAL A 210 6.71 -8.98 8.14
N GLY A 211 8.03 -9.03 8.00
CA GLY A 211 8.98 -9.00 9.11
C GLY A 211 9.40 -10.40 9.61
N ARG A 212 10.42 -10.44 10.48
CA ARG A 212 11.03 -11.68 10.97
C ARG A 212 10.05 -12.66 11.65
N THR A 213 8.97 -12.15 12.22
CA THR A 213 7.92 -12.94 12.86
C THR A 213 6.64 -12.93 12.03
N ALA A 214 6.77 -12.88 10.69
CA ALA A 214 5.63 -12.98 9.78
C ALA A 214 4.90 -14.32 9.96
N HIS A 215 3.57 -14.26 9.91
CA HIS A 215 2.71 -15.45 10.04
C HIS A 215 1.38 -15.22 9.32
N ALA A 216 0.73 -16.30 8.92
CA ALA A 216 -0.62 -16.27 8.40
C ALA A 216 -1.63 -15.90 9.50
N ALA A 217 -2.80 -15.45 9.08
CA ALA A 217 -3.94 -15.26 9.98
C ALA A 217 -4.40 -16.59 10.59
N GLN A 218 -4.86 -16.54 11.84
CA GLN A 218 -5.45 -17.72 12.46
C GLN A 218 -6.85 -17.99 11.89
N PRO A 219 -7.23 -19.26 11.64
CA PRO A 219 -8.60 -19.60 11.30
C PRO A 219 -9.51 -19.30 12.49
N ILE A 220 -10.60 -18.57 12.25
CA ILE A 220 -11.59 -18.23 13.27
C ILE A 220 -12.93 -18.92 13.05
N VAL A 221 -13.31 -19.13 11.78
CA VAL A 221 -14.52 -19.84 11.41
C VAL A 221 -14.24 -20.66 10.16
N GLU A 222 -14.72 -21.91 10.12
CA GLU A 222 -14.73 -22.77 8.96
C GLU A 222 -16.19 -23.08 8.56
N GLY A 223 -16.51 -22.89 7.29
CA GLY A 223 -17.83 -23.20 6.74
C GLY A 223 -18.94 -22.26 7.21
N LEU A 224 -18.65 -20.96 7.35
CA LEU A 224 -19.63 -19.92 7.69
C LEU A 224 -20.69 -19.80 6.59
N GLU A 225 -21.97 -19.73 6.98
CA GLU A 225 -23.05 -19.48 6.04
C GLU A 225 -22.99 -18.07 5.46
N PRO A 226 -23.33 -17.89 4.17
CA PRO A 226 -23.22 -16.60 3.49
C PRO A 226 -23.92 -15.45 4.22
N ALA A 227 -25.11 -15.67 4.76
CA ALA A 227 -25.85 -14.65 5.49
C ALA A 227 -25.17 -14.16 6.79
N GLN A 228 -24.17 -14.88 7.30
CA GLN A 228 -23.45 -14.54 8.51
C GLN A 228 -22.14 -13.78 8.24
N LEU A 229 -21.71 -13.70 6.98
CA LEU A 229 -20.40 -13.11 6.62
C LEU A 229 -20.36 -11.62 6.96
N MET A 230 -21.30 -10.85 6.42
CA MET A 230 -21.31 -9.38 6.67
C MET A 230 -21.47 -9.03 8.14
N PRO A 231 -22.44 -9.62 8.91
CA PRO A 231 -22.52 -9.36 10.35
C PRO A 231 -21.23 -9.66 11.11
N LEU A 232 -20.51 -10.73 10.74
CA LEU A 232 -19.23 -11.06 11.36
C LEU A 232 -18.14 -10.00 11.04
N LEU A 233 -18.02 -9.60 9.78
CA LEU A 233 -17.05 -8.59 9.37
C LEU A 233 -17.32 -7.24 10.02
N GLU A 234 -18.57 -6.80 10.03
CA GLU A 234 -18.99 -5.55 10.70
C GLU A 234 -18.65 -5.58 12.19
N GLN A 235 -18.90 -6.69 12.87
CA GLN A 235 -18.55 -6.84 14.29
C GLN A 235 -17.04 -6.71 14.53
N ILE A 236 -16.22 -7.38 13.73
CA ILE A 236 -14.75 -7.33 13.84
C ILE A 236 -14.23 -5.91 13.58
N VAL A 237 -14.66 -5.32 12.45
CA VAL A 237 -14.22 -3.97 12.03
C VAL A 237 -14.66 -2.91 13.03
N LYS A 238 -15.90 -2.98 13.52
CA LYS A 238 -16.43 -2.07 14.54
C LYS A 238 -15.61 -2.14 15.84
N GLN A 239 -15.35 -3.34 16.35
CA GLN A 239 -14.55 -3.50 17.55
C GLN A 239 -13.13 -2.95 17.38
N TYR A 240 -12.52 -3.19 16.24
CA TYR A 240 -11.20 -2.64 15.92
C TYR A 240 -11.23 -1.11 15.83
N LYS A 241 -12.19 -0.54 15.12
CA LYS A 241 -12.35 0.91 14.96
C LYS A 241 -12.52 1.64 16.29
N GLU A 242 -13.31 1.06 17.20
CA GLU A 242 -13.65 1.70 18.49
C GLU A 242 -12.57 1.53 19.56
N ASN A 243 -11.79 0.44 19.52
CA ASN A 243 -10.93 0.06 20.66
C ASN A 243 -9.43 -0.04 20.31
N ALA A 244 -9.04 0.08 19.05
CA ALA A 244 -7.63 0.10 18.69
C ALA A 244 -7.00 1.47 18.98
N HIS A 245 -5.73 1.45 19.35
CA HIS A 245 -4.95 2.67 19.51
C HIS A 245 -4.60 3.29 18.15
N PRO A 246 -4.35 4.60 18.06
CA PRO A 246 -3.83 5.22 16.85
C PRO A 246 -2.60 4.49 16.32
N ASN A 247 -2.55 4.23 15.01
CA ASN A 247 -1.48 3.47 14.33
C ASN A 247 -1.31 2.00 14.78
N GLU A 248 -2.26 1.43 15.49
CA GLU A 248 -2.23 0.02 15.91
C GLU A 248 -2.80 -0.87 14.80
N ARG A 249 -2.01 -1.73 14.19
CA ARG A 249 -2.48 -2.72 13.19
C ARG A 249 -3.35 -3.80 13.85
N LEU A 250 -4.26 -4.40 13.09
CA LEU A 250 -5.23 -5.38 13.57
C LEU A 250 -4.57 -6.56 14.34
N PHE A 251 -3.47 -7.13 13.83
CA PHE A 251 -2.80 -8.23 14.53
C PHE A 251 -2.23 -7.83 15.91
N LYS A 252 -1.76 -6.57 16.08
CA LYS A 252 -1.31 -6.06 17.37
C LYS A 252 -2.48 -5.84 18.32
N TYR A 253 -3.55 -5.25 17.81
CA TYR A 253 -4.80 -5.07 18.54
C TYR A 253 -5.32 -6.41 19.04
N PHE A 254 -5.47 -7.41 18.17
CA PHE A 254 -5.95 -8.74 18.52
C PHE A 254 -5.07 -9.43 19.57
N LYS A 255 -3.73 -9.33 19.42
CA LYS A 255 -2.77 -9.81 20.41
C LYS A 255 -2.91 -9.11 21.76
N ARG A 256 -3.19 -7.80 21.78
CA ARG A 256 -3.36 -7.00 23.02
C ARG A 256 -4.66 -7.34 23.75
N VAL A 257 -5.79 -7.31 23.04
CA VAL A 257 -7.11 -7.52 23.64
C VAL A 257 -7.40 -8.99 23.93
N LYS A 258 -6.64 -9.93 23.33
CA LYS A 258 -6.78 -11.39 23.47
C LYS A 258 -8.09 -11.97 22.94
N LYS A 259 -9.09 -11.14 22.63
CA LYS A 259 -10.40 -11.60 22.17
C LYS A 259 -11.06 -10.53 21.27
N ILE A 260 -11.56 -10.94 20.11
CA ILE A 260 -12.42 -10.13 19.24
C ILE A 260 -13.70 -10.94 19.00
N GLY A 261 -14.86 -10.37 19.34
CA GLY A 261 -16.11 -11.12 19.33
C GLY A 261 -16.01 -12.36 20.22
N ASN A 262 -16.23 -13.53 19.65
CA ASN A 262 -16.10 -14.83 20.33
C ASN A 262 -14.74 -15.50 20.07
N PHE A 263 -13.83 -14.88 19.31
CA PHE A 263 -12.59 -15.49 18.88
C PHE A 263 -11.41 -15.10 19.79
N HIS A 264 -10.69 -16.10 20.27
CA HIS A 264 -9.51 -15.91 21.10
C HIS A 264 -8.25 -15.87 20.27
N TYR A 265 -7.32 -14.96 20.63
CA TYR A 265 -6.02 -14.85 19.97
C TYR A 265 -5.17 -16.10 20.21
N GLN A 266 -4.61 -16.61 19.13
CA GLN A 266 -3.60 -17.67 19.13
C GLN A 266 -2.30 -17.12 18.52
N ASP A 267 -1.17 -17.42 19.12
CA ASP A 267 0.14 -17.01 18.58
C ASP A 267 0.53 -17.94 17.43
N MET A 268 0.33 -17.46 16.21
CA MET A 268 0.67 -18.17 14.98
C MET A 268 2.13 -18.00 14.57
N SER A 269 2.92 -17.22 15.32
CA SER A 269 4.33 -17.01 14.99
C SER A 269 5.15 -18.28 15.20
N CYS A 270 5.89 -18.68 14.16
CA CYS A 270 6.86 -19.76 14.28
C CYS A 270 8.09 -19.27 15.06
N LYS A 271 8.34 -19.84 16.23
CA LYS A 271 9.57 -19.60 16.99
C LYS A 271 10.67 -20.49 16.40
N ILE A 272 11.44 -19.95 15.47
CA ILE A 272 12.65 -20.62 14.97
C ILE A 272 13.67 -20.57 16.11
N LYS A 273 13.96 -21.72 16.72
CA LYS A 273 15.12 -21.89 17.55
C LYS A 273 16.32 -22.04 16.60
N ILE A 274 17.18 -21.04 16.56
CA ILE A 274 18.49 -21.19 15.92
C ILE A 274 19.34 -21.98 16.94
N GLU A 275 19.50 -23.27 16.71
CA GLU A 275 20.56 -24.02 17.40
C GLU A 275 21.87 -23.46 16.88
N GLU A 276 22.73 -22.98 17.79
CA GLU A 276 24.08 -22.57 17.42
C GLU A 276 24.77 -23.84 16.83
N ALA A 277 25.08 -23.78 15.53
CA ALA A 277 25.91 -24.80 14.95
C ALA A 277 27.23 -24.83 15.72
N PRO A 278 27.70 -26.00 16.21
CA PRO A 278 28.99 -26.05 16.84
C PRO A 278 30.01 -25.48 15.83
N CYS A 279 30.72 -24.44 16.24
CA CYS A 279 31.87 -23.97 15.47
C CYS A 279 32.77 -25.16 15.29
N GLY A 280 32.87 -25.66 14.06
CA GLY A 280 33.88 -26.71 13.75
C GLY A 280 35.26 -26.13 13.99
N ASP A 281 36.03 -26.81 14.83
CA ASP A 281 37.46 -26.58 15.02
C ASP A 281 38.25 -26.81 13.74
#